data_5674f0a3a21e5d8c95c744a06bd2f253
#
_entry.id   5674f0a3a21e5d8c95c744a06bd2f253
#
_cell.length_a   1.000
_cell.length_b   1.000
_cell.length_c   1.000
_cell.angle_alpha   90.00
_cell.angle_beta   90.00
_cell.angle_gamma   90.00
#
_symmetry.space_group_name_H-M   'P 1'
#
loop_
_entity.id
_entity.type
_entity.pdbx_description
1 polymer ?
#
loop_
_entity_poly.entity_id
_entity_poly.type
_entity_poly.pdbx_seq_one_letter_code
_entity_poly.pdbx_strand_id
1 'polypeptide(L)'
;MKAYVFPGQGAQFPGMGKDLYEASADAKKMFKKANETLGFSITNIMFGEDAEALKQTKVTQPAIFLHSVILAKVKGDYFKPEMVAGHSLGEFSALVSAGYLSFEDGLKLVSKRAMAMQKACEQNPSTMAAVLGLENEVVENICSEIEEVVVPANYNCPGQLVISGSNNGIEIACKKLTEAGARRALKLPVGGAFHSPLMEPARAELETAIDITEFKEGVCPIYQNVTATAITNPEEIKENLKKQLTASVMWTQTMQQMIADGLSSVTEVGPGKVLQGLFKKVDRKLESSSATL
;
A
#
# COMPACT_ATOMS: atom_id res chain seq x y z
N MET A 1 7.59 -20.54 7.34
CA MET A 1 8.06 -19.18 7.68
C MET A 1 6.88 -18.28 8.04
N LYS A 2 7.08 -17.31 8.91
CA LYS A 2 6.06 -16.33 9.33
C LYS A 2 6.25 -15.02 8.61
N ALA A 3 5.18 -14.51 8.00
CA ALA A 3 5.21 -13.20 7.37
C ALA A 3 4.36 -12.17 8.13
N TYR A 4 4.82 -10.92 8.08
CA TYR A 4 4.03 -9.78 8.51
C TYR A 4 3.76 -8.90 7.30
N VAL A 5 2.48 -8.58 7.08
CA VAL A 5 2.04 -7.82 5.91
C VAL A 5 1.32 -6.54 6.33
N PHE A 6 1.50 -5.49 5.54
CA PHE A 6 1.09 -4.15 5.89
C PHE A 6 0.09 -3.60 4.87
N PRO A 7 -1.11 -3.15 5.34
CA PRO A 7 -2.15 -2.67 4.45
C PRO A 7 -1.81 -1.31 3.84
N GLY A 8 -2.46 -1.04 2.71
CA GLY A 8 -2.42 0.25 2.03
C GLY A 8 -3.68 1.09 2.23
N GLN A 9 -3.82 2.10 1.38
CA GLN A 9 -4.95 3.03 1.37
C GLN A 9 -6.29 2.28 1.21
N GLY A 10 -7.31 2.72 1.95
CA GLY A 10 -8.61 2.06 2.05
C GLY A 10 -8.82 1.30 3.37
N ALA A 11 -7.77 1.10 4.16
CA ALA A 11 -7.85 0.42 5.46
C ALA A 11 -8.15 1.37 6.63
N GLN A 12 -8.07 2.69 6.44
CA GLN A 12 -8.27 3.70 7.49
C GLN A 12 -9.72 3.74 8.00
N PHE A 13 -9.86 4.06 9.27
CA PHE A 13 -11.16 4.29 9.92
C PHE A 13 -11.06 5.34 11.03
N PRO A 14 -12.13 6.12 11.32
CA PRO A 14 -12.16 7.09 12.41
C PRO A 14 -11.84 6.44 13.76
N GLY A 15 -11.01 7.11 14.58
CA GLY A 15 -10.57 6.60 15.87
C GLY A 15 -9.36 5.67 15.82
N MET A 16 -8.83 5.35 14.63
CA MET A 16 -7.69 4.44 14.48
C MET A 16 -6.46 4.91 15.26
N GLY A 17 -5.82 3.99 15.99
CA GLY A 17 -4.58 4.23 16.75
C GLY A 17 -4.77 4.90 18.11
N LYS A 18 -6.01 5.26 18.52
CA LYS A 18 -6.29 5.80 19.84
C LYS A 18 -6.00 4.78 20.93
N ASP A 19 -6.38 3.55 20.72
CA ASP A 19 -6.09 2.41 21.58
C ASP A 19 -4.58 2.20 21.77
N LEU A 20 -3.78 2.25 20.70
CA LEU A 20 -2.31 2.21 20.76
C LEU A 20 -1.75 3.36 21.60
N TYR A 21 -2.27 4.58 21.37
CA TYR A 21 -1.84 5.76 22.11
C TYR A 21 -2.12 5.64 23.60
N GLU A 22 -3.28 5.10 23.98
CA GLU A 22 -3.69 4.96 25.38
C GLU A 22 -2.94 3.84 26.10
N ALA A 23 -2.67 2.73 25.40
CA ALA A 23 -2.08 1.53 25.99
C ALA A 23 -0.55 1.57 26.15
N SER A 24 0.18 2.39 25.36
CA SER A 24 1.64 2.35 25.33
C SER A 24 2.29 3.72 25.44
N ALA A 25 3.23 3.86 26.40
CA ALA A 25 4.07 5.06 26.52
C ALA A 25 4.96 5.29 25.30
N ASP A 26 5.45 4.22 24.68
CA ASP A 26 6.28 4.33 23.48
C ASP A 26 5.43 4.71 22.26
N ALA A 27 4.21 4.18 22.13
CA ALA A 27 3.27 4.65 21.11
C ALA A 27 2.98 6.16 21.28
N LYS A 28 2.73 6.64 22.52
CA LYS A 28 2.54 8.08 22.77
C LYS A 28 3.71 8.93 22.29
N LYS A 29 4.95 8.49 22.55
CA LYS A 29 6.16 9.19 22.09
C LYS A 29 6.23 9.22 20.56
N MET A 30 5.95 8.08 19.91
CA MET A 30 5.99 7.98 18.45
C MET A 30 4.91 8.86 17.79
N PHE A 31 3.68 8.87 18.30
CA PHE A 31 2.63 9.76 17.80
C PHE A 31 2.97 11.25 17.97
N LYS A 32 3.56 11.64 19.13
CA LYS A 32 4.04 13.03 19.33
C LYS A 32 5.12 13.38 18.33
N LYS A 33 6.11 12.50 18.16
CA LYS A 33 7.18 12.69 17.17
C LYS A 33 6.62 12.79 15.75
N ALA A 34 5.57 12.02 15.42
CA ALA A 34 4.91 12.11 14.14
C ALA A 34 4.26 13.48 13.90
N ASN A 35 3.54 14.03 14.89
CA ASN A 35 2.98 15.37 14.80
C ASN A 35 4.07 16.45 14.58
N GLU A 36 5.19 16.34 15.29
CA GLU A 36 6.35 17.23 15.11
C GLU A 36 6.95 17.12 13.70
N THR A 37 7.17 15.89 13.24
CA THR A 37 7.76 15.61 11.91
C THR A 37 6.87 16.09 10.77
N LEU A 38 5.56 15.94 10.89
CA LEU A 38 4.59 16.35 9.87
C LEU A 38 4.26 17.85 9.93
N GLY A 39 4.52 18.54 11.05
CA GLY A 39 4.20 19.94 11.26
C GLY A 39 2.71 20.21 11.51
N PHE A 40 1.89 19.18 11.74
CA PHE A 40 0.49 19.29 12.12
C PHE A 40 0.05 18.12 13.01
N SER A 41 -1.06 18.30 13.73
CA SER A 41 -1.58 17.26 14.62
C SER A 41 -2.38 16.20 13.86
N ILE A 42 -1.68 15.22 13.23
CA ILE A 42 -2.34 14.10 12.57
C ILE A 42 -3.14 13.24 13.56
N THR A 43 -2.70 13.20 14.82
CA THR A 43 -3.41 12.46 15.89
C THR A 43 -4.81 12.96 16.12
N ASN A 44 -5.07 14.28 15.99
CA ASN A 44 -6.42 14.83 16.13
C ASN A 44 -7.36 14.32 15.04
N ILE A 45 -6.83 14.09 13.83
CA ILE A 45 -7.61 13.53 12.72
C ILE A 45 -7.80 12.03 12.90
N MET A 46 -6.73 11.30 13.23
CA MET A 46 -6.77 9.84 13.42
C MET A 46 -7.71 9.42 14.54
N PHE A 47 -7.66 10.12 15.68
CA PHE A 47 -8.43 9.78 16.89
C PHE A 47 -9.84 10.39 16.89
N GLY A 48 -10.10 11.31 15.96
CA GLY A 48 -11.40 11.96 15.78
C GLY A 48 -12.39 11.11 14.99
N GLU A 49 -13.56 11.70 14.74
CA GLU A 49 -14.67 11.05 14.04
C GLU A 49 -14.83 11.55 12.59
N ASP A 50 -13.99 12.51 12.15
CA ASP A 50 -14.06 13.09 10.79
C ASP A 50 -13.49 12.11 9.74
N ALA A 51 -14.38 11.30 9.19
CA ALA A 51 -14.03 10.36 8.14
C ALA A 51 -13.60 11.05 6.83
N GLU A 52 -14.09 12.25 6.53
CA GLU A 52 -13.75 12.97 5.29
C GLU A 52 -12.32 13.53 5.35
N ALA A 53 -11.92 14.12 6.48
CA ALA A 53 -10.52 14.52 6.68
C ALA A 53 -9.56 13.33 6.55
N LEU A 54 -9.95 12.16 7.06
CA LEU A 54 -9.14 10.95 7.02
C LEU A 54 -9.03 10.33 5.61
N LYS A 55 -9.93 10.65 4.68
CA LYS A 55 -9.89 10.18 3.27
C LYS A 55 -8.94 10.98 2.38
N GLN A 56 -8.50 12.16 2.80
CA GLN A 56 -7.55 12.95 2.02
C GLN A 56 -6.22 12.20 1.91
N THR A 57 -5.71 11.97 0.70
CA THR A 57 -4.49 11.16 0.47
C THR A 57 -3.30 11.62 1.33
N LYS A 58 -3.12 12.93 1.49
CA LYS A 58 -2.08 13.53 2.35
C LYS A 58 -2.19 13.19 3.83
N VAL A 59 -3.38 12.75 4.29
CA VAL A 59 -3.66 12.33 5.67
C VAL A 59 -3.73 10.80 5.75
N THR A 60 -4.45 10.17 4.83
CA THR A 60 -4.69 8.72 4.80
C THR A 60 -3.39 7.92 4.88
N GLN A 61 -2.42 8.27 4.03
CA GLN A 61 -1.18 7.49 3.93
C GLN A 61 -0.35 7.58 5.23
N PRO A 62 -0.04 8.77 5.77
CA PRO A 62 0.64 8.87 7.06
C PRO A 62 -0.14 8.21 8.21
N ALA A 63 -1.46 8.30 8.23
CA ALA A 63 -2.28 7.69 9.28
C ALA A 63 -2.17 6.15 9.30
N ILE A 64 -2.29 5.50 8.14
CA ILE A 64 -2.14 4.03 8.02
C ILE A 64 -0.72 3.61 8.35
N PHE A 65 0.28 4.34 7.83
CA PHE A 65 1.70 4.10 8.15
C PHE A 65 1.96 4.16 9.66
N LEU A 66 1.51 5.22 10.33
CA LEU A 66 1.68 5.40 11.77
C LEU A 66 1.03 4.28 12.56
N HIS A 67 -0.22 3.95 12.26
CA HIS A 67 -0.90 2.84 12.93
C HIS A 67 -0.10 1.54 12.79
N SER A 68 0.31 1.20 11.57
CA SER A 68 1.00 -0.05 11.27
C SER A 68 2.38 -0.15 11.93
N VAL A 69 3.21 0.89 11.78
CA VAL A 69 4.57 0.90 12.32
C VAL A 69 4.59 0.98 13.85
N ILE A 70 3.68 1.77 14.44
CA ILE A 70 3.59 1.88 15.89
C ILE A 70 3.09 0.56 16.49
N LEU A 71 2.10 -0.10 15.86
CA LEU A 71 1.64 -1.42 16.29
C LEU A 71 2.78 -2.45 16.23
N ALA A 72 3.54 -2.51 15.14
CA ALA A 72 4.71 -3.39 15.03
C ALA A 72 5.73 -3.12 16.15
N LYS A 73 5.99 -1.84 16.44
CA LYS A 73 6.93 -1.44 17.50
C LYS A 73 6.46 -1.82 18.91
N VAL A 74 5.18 -1.63 19.20
CA VAL A 74 4.58 -1.96 20.51
C VAL A 74 4.58 -3.47 20.76
N LYS A 75 4.50 -4.28 19.70
CA LYS A 75 4.63 -5.74 19.83
C LYS A 75 6.02 -6.18 20.30
N GLY A 76 7.05 -5.36 20.19
CA GLY A 76 8.39 -5.63 20.69
C GLY A 76 8.91 -7.01 20.28
N ASP A 77 9.27 -7.83 21.25
CA ASP A 77 9.82 -9.18 21.02
C ASP A 77 8.83 -10.18 20.37
N TYR A 78 7.56 -9.85 20.30
CA TYR A 78 6.57 -10.66 19.59
C TYR A 78 6.53 -10.37 18.07
N PHE A 79 7.12 -9.27 17.63
CA PHE A 79 7.29 -8.97 16.21
C PHE A 79 8.62 -9.56 15.71
N LYS A 80 8.56 -10.78 15.19
CA LYS A 80 9.73 -11.52 14.66
C LYS A 80 9.47 -11.97 13.22
N PRO A 81 9.59 -11.06 12.25
CA PRO A 81 9.34 -11.39 10.87
C PRO A 81 10.47 -12.25 10.29
N GLU A 82 10.08 -13.26 9.51
CA GLU A 82 10.97 -13.99 8.60
C GLU A 82 10.80 -13.51 7.16
N MET A 83 9.67 -12.85 6.88
CA MET A 83 9.33 -12.17 5.63
C MET A 83 8.46 -10.97 5.94
N VAL A 84 8.60 -9.89 5.14
CA VAL A 84 7.66 -8.76 5.17
C VAL A 84 7.22 -8.39 3.76
N ALA A 85 6.00 -7.89 3.65
CA ALA A 85 5.48 -7.29 2.43
C ALA A 85 4.45 -6.20 2.80
N GLY A 86 4.23 -5.26 1.90
CA GLY A 86 3.20 -4.25 2.08
C GLY A 86 2.52 -3.87 0.78
N HIS A 87 1.22 -3.66 0.80
CA HIS A 87 0.47 -3.29 -0.39
C HIS A 87 0.58 -1.78 -0.62
N SER A 88 1.21 -1.37 -1.72
CA SER A 88 1.39 0.04 -2.10
C SER A 88 2.05 0.85 -0.95
N LEU A 89 1.30 1.73 -0.27
CA LEU A 89 1.76 2.43 0.92
C LEU A 89 2.34 1.49 1.98
N GLY A 90 1.74 0.32 2.15
CA GLY A 90 2.18 -0.66 3.14
C GLY A 90 3.63 -1.11 2.97
N GLU A 91 4.21 -0.99 1.78
CA GLU A 91 5.62 -1.30 1.53
C GLU A 91 6.55 -0.40 2.37
N PHE A 92 6.21 0.88 2.56
CA PHE A 92 6.95 1.79 3.46
C PHE A 92 6.83 1.35 4.92
N SER A 93 5.65 0.90 5.34
CA SER A 93 5.44 0.37 6.68
C SER A 93 6.26 -0.91 6.90
N ALA A 94 6.33 -1.79 5.91
CA ALA A 94 7.14 -3.00 5.92
C ALA A 94 8.64 -2.66 6.03
N LEU A 95 9.13 -1.71 5.23
CA LEU A 95 10.53 -1.25 5.25
C LEU A 95 10.96 -0.72 6.63
N VAL A 96 10.14 0.13 7.24
CA VAL A 96 10.43 0.65 8.58
C VAL A 96 10.36 -0.45 9.64
N SER A 97 9.35 -1.32 9.58
CA SER A 97 9.17 -2.39 10.56
C SER A 97 10.27 -3.46 10.48
N ALA A 98 10.83 -3.69 9.30
CA ALA A 98 11.96 -4.60 9.09
C ALA A 98 13.33 -3.92 9.28
N GLY A 99 13.38 -2.62 9.56
CA GLY A 99 14.64 -1.90 9.87
C GLY A 99 15.40 -1.34 8.67
N TYR A 100 14.86 -1.43 7.45
CA TYR A 100 15.48 -0.84 6.26
C TYR A 100 15.45 0.68 6.26
N LEU A 101 14.45 1.27 6.90
CA LEU A 101 14.29 2.72 7.08
C LEU A 101 14.11 3.07 8.56
N SER A 102 14.59 4.23 8.97
CA SER A 102 14.20 4.79 10.26
C SER A 102 12.72 5.18 10.27
N PHE A 103 12.10 5.25 11.46
CA PHE A 103 10.73 5.72 11.60
C PHE A 103 10.52 7.12 11.01
N GLU A 104 11.45 8.04 11.30
CA GLU A 104 11.37 9.42 10.87
C GLU A 104 11.53 9.55 9.34
N ASP A 105 12.48 8.83 8.75
CA ASP A 105 12.68 8.84 7.31
C ASP A 105 11.52 8.19 6.57
N GLY A 106 11.02 7.05 7.06
CA GLY A 106 9.82 6.42 6.51
C GLY A 106 8.60 7.35 6.54
N LEU A 107 8.38 8.05 7.66
CA LEU A 107 7.27 9.01 7.78
C LEU A 107 7.43 10.21 6.83
N LYS A 108 8.64 10.76 6.70
CA LYS A 108 8.92 11.85 5.75
C LYS A 108 8.68 11.42 4.30
N LEU A 109 9.15 10.23 3.91
CA LEU A 109 8.92 9.68 2.57
C LEU A 109 7.42 9.44 2.31
N VAL A 110 6.68 8.88 3.26
CA VAL A 110 5.23 8.67 3.15
C VAL A 110 4.48 10.00 3.04
N SER A 111 4.84 11.00 3.83
CA SER A 111 4.27 12.35 3.74
C SER A 111 4.55 12.99 2.38
N LYS A 112 5.80 12.90 1.90
CA LYS A 112 6.20 13.41 0.58
C LYS A 112 5.44 12.72 -0.54
N ARG A 113 5.35 11.37 -0.49
CA ARG A 113 4.58 10.56 -1.41
C ARG A 113 3.11 11.00 -1.46
N ALA A 114 2.49 11.14 -0.31
CA ALA A 114 1.08 11.50 -0.20
C ALA A 114 0.78 12.89 -0.79
N MET A 115 1.64 13.87 -0.51
CA MET A 115 1.52 15.23 -1.06
C MET A 115 1.77 15.26 -2.57
N ALA A 116 2.80 14.56 -3.06
CA ALA A 116 3.11 14.51 -4.49
C ALA A 116 1.97 13.82 -5.27
N MET A 117 1.42 12.72 -4.75
CA MET A 117 0.26 12.05 -5.35
C MET A 117 -0.98 12.93 -5.34
N GLN A 118 -1.27 13.64 -4.25
CA GLN A 118 -2.39 14.57 -4.17
C GLN A 118 -2.28 15.67 -5.25
N LYS A 119 -1.11 16.27 -5.39
CA LYS A 119 -0.81 17.29 -6.40
C LYS A 119 -0.96 16.74 -7.83
N ALA A 120 -0.47 15.52 -8.09
CA ALA A 120 -0.62 14.88 -9.41
C ALA A 120 -2.10 14.63 -9.75
N CYS A 121 -2.92 14.22 -8.78
CA CYS A 121 -4.36 14.04 -8.95
C CYS A 121 -5.08 15.35 -9.26
N GLU A 122 -4.69 16.46 -8.64
CA GLU A 122 -5.27 17.78 -8.87
C GLU A 122 -4.91 18.32 -10.26
N GLN A 123 -3.70 18.03 -10.75
CA GLN A 123 -3.22 18.43 -12.07
C GLN A 123 -3.80 17.57 -13.21
N ASN A 124 -3.97 16.28 -12.96
CA ASN A 124 -4.44 15.30 -13.94
C ASN A 124 -5.62 14.50 -13.37
N PRO A 125 -6.86 15.03 -13.47
CA PRO A 125 -8.06 14.34 -13.00
C PRO A 125 -8.19 12.95 -13.63
N SER A 126 -8.14 11.93 -12.82
CA SER A 126 -8.07 10.54 -13.24
C SER A 126 -8.67 9.64 -12.15
N THR A 127 -8.78 8.35 -12.40
CA THR A 127 -9.44 7.45 -11.45
C THR A 127 -8.99 6.00 -11.62
N MET A 128 -9.57 5.11 -10.82
CA MET A 128 -9.37 3.67 -10.87
C MET A 128 -10.70 2.93 -10.90
N ALA A 129 -10.69 1.68 -11.36
CA ALA A 129 -11.84 0.80 -11.27
C ALA A 129 -11.43 -0.62 -10.83
N ALA A 130 -12.26 -1.24 -10.00
CA ALA A 130 -12.10 -2.64 -9.60
C ALA A 130 -12.82 -3.55 -10.60
N VAL A 131 -12.09 -4.54 -11.13
CA VAL A 131 -12.58 -5.55 -12.07
C VAL A 131 -12.61 -6.90 -11.37
N LEU A 132 -13.77 -7.55 -11.37
CA LEU A 132 -13.97 -8.84 -10.71
C LEU A 132 -14.47 -9.89 -11.71
N GLY A 133 -13.89 -11.08 -11.63
CA GLY A 133 -14.40 -12.29 -12.30
C GLY A 133 -13.90 -12.48 -13.74
N LEU A 134 -12.86 -11.77 -14.15
CA LEU A 134 -12.13 -12.01 -15.39
C LEU A 134 -10.71 -12.48 -15.10
N GLU A 135 -10.14 -13.23 -16.04
CA GLU A 135 -8.72 -13.55 -16.05
C GLU A 135 -7.89 -12.29 -16.35
N ASN A 136 -6.68 -12.20 -15.80
CA ASN A 136 -5.82 -11.03 -15.95
C ASN A 136 -5.54 -10.68 -17.42
N GLU A 137 -5.24 -11.69 -18.25
CA GLU A 137 -4.95 -11.52 -19.68
C GLU A 137 -6.10 -10.84 -20.45
N VAL A 138 -7.35 -11.15 -20.09
CA VAL A 138 -8.52 -10.51 -20.71
C VAL A 138 -8.58 -9.02 -20.35
N VAL A 139 -8.31 -8.69 -19.09
CA VAL A 139 -8.29 -7.31 -18.60
C VAL A 139 -7.13 -6.53 -19.24
N GLU A 140 -5.94 -7.12 -19.30
CA GLU A 140 -4.74 -6.53 -19.90
C GLU A 140 -4.96 -6.23 -21.40
N ASN A 141 -5.51 -7.19 -22.15
CA ASN A 141 -5.81 -7.02 -23.58
C ASN A 141 -6.81 -5.88 -23.79
N ILE A 142 -7.90 -5.83 -23.03
CA ILE A 142 -8.88 -4.75 -23.16
C ILE A 142 -8.28 -3.39 -22.82
N CYS A 143 -7.45 -3.29 -21.77
CA CYS A 143 -6.75 -2.06 -21.46
C CYS A 143 -5.83 -1.61 -22.60
N SER A 144 -5.09 -2.53 -23.23
CA SER A 144 -4.15 -2.23 -24.31
C SER A 144 -4.82 -1.76 -25.61
N GLU A 145 -6.09 -2.09 -25.84
CA GLU A 145 -6.88 -1.67 -27.00
C GLU A 145 -7.49 -0.27 -26.87
N ILE A 146 -7.39 0.35 -25.70
CA ILE A 146 -7.95 1.68 -25.44
C ILE A 146 -6.88 2.72 -25.74
N GLU A 147 -7.19 3.71 -26.58
CA GLU A 147 -6.26 4.78 -26.95
C GLU A 147 -5.87 5.68 -25.75
N GLU A 148 -6.81 5.84 -24.82
CA GLU A 148 -6.60 6.57 -23.57
C GLU A 148 -5.67 5.80 -22.61
N VAL A 149 -5.05 6.50 -21.68
CA VAL A 149 -4.25 5.84 -20.65
C VAL A 149 -5.15 5.01 -19.74
N VAL A 150 -5.05 3.69 -19.88
CA VAL A 150 -5.66 2.70 -18.99
C VAL A 150 -4.69 1.55 -18.81
N VAL A 151 -4.33 1.24 -17.57
CA VAL A 151 -3.37 0.18 -17.26
C VAL A 151 -3.84 -0.69 -16.11
N PRO A 152 -3.45 -1.98 -16.06
CA PRO A 152 -3.53 -2.80 -14.87
C PRO A 152 -2.67 -2.18 -13.76
N ALA A 153 -3.28 -1.88 -12.63
CA ALA A 153 -2.63 -1.16 -11.52
C ALA A 153 -2.37 -2.04 -10.30
N ASN A 154 -3.35 -2.85 -9.86
CA ASN A 154 -3.17 -3.74 -8.73
C ASN A 154 -3.68 -5.14 -9.05
N TYR A 155 -2.78 -6.10 -9.14
CA TYR A 155 -3.10 -7.53 -9.21
C TYR A 155 -3.38 -8.03 -7.79
N ASN A 156 -4.60 -7.84 -7.28
CA ASN A 156 -4.90 -8.06 -5.88
C ASN A 156 -5.00 -9.53 -5.48
N CYS A 157 -5.73 -10.33 -6.24
CA CYS A 157 -5.80 -11.77 -6.10
C CYS A 157 -6.42 -12.38 -7.38
N PRO A 158 -6.38 -13.69 -7.58
CA PRO A 158 -7.03 -14.34 -8.72
C PRO A 158 -8.47 -13.87 -8.90
N GLY A 159 -8.79 -13.38 -10.10
CA GLY A 159 -10.11 -12.83 -10.45
C GLY A 159 -10.44 -11.45 -9.84
N GLN A 160 -9.45 -10.74 -9.30
CA GLN A 160 -9.60 -9.35 -8.83
C GLN A 160 -8.40 -8.50 -9.23
N LEU A 161 -8.62 -7.62 -10.18
CA LEU A 161 -7.64 -6.68 -10.69
C LEU A 161 -8.20 -5.25 -10.61
N VAL A 162 -7.37 -4.27 -10.25
CA VAL A 162 -7.72 -2.85 -10.30
C VAL A 162 -7.01 -2.24 -11.49
N ILE A 163 -7.73 -1.48 -12.29
CA ILE A 163 -7.21 -0.71 -13.41
C ILE A 163 -7.15 0.77 -13.06
N SER A 164 -6.17 1.48 -13.61
CA SER A 164 -5.95 2.91 -13.42
C SER A 164 -5.89 3.62 -14.76
N GLY A 165 -6.44 4.84 -14.86
CA GLY A 165 -6.38 5.60 -16.10
C GLY A 165 -7.08 6.94 -16.06
N SER A 166 -7.16 7.58 -17.24
CA SER A 166 -7.97 8.78 -17.43
C SER A 166 -9.45 8.49 -17.10
N ASN A 167 -10.21 9.50 -16.73
CA ASN A 167 -11.63 9.30 -16.41
C ASN A 167 -12.40 8.69 -17.60
N ASN A 168 -12.15 9.19 -18.81
CA ASN A 168 -12.78 8.67 -20.04
C ASN A 168 -12.30 7.24 -20.35
N GLY A 169 -10.99 6.98 -20.24
CA GLY A 169 -10.43 5.64 -20.47
C GLY A 169 -11.02 4.60 -19.53
N ILE A 170 -11.18 4.92 -18.23
CA ILE A 170 -11.80 4.03 -17.25
C ILE A 170 -13.28 3.77 -17.56
N GLU A 171 -14.03 4.77 -18.03
CA GLU A 171 -15.42 4.57 -18.45
C GLU A 171 -15.53 3.60 -19.64
N ILE A 172 -14.68 3.80 -20.68
CA ILE A 172 -14.60 2.90 -21.82
C ILE A 172 -14.21 1.49 -21.38
N ALA A 173 -13.17 1.38 -20.52
CA ALA A 173 -12.70 0.10 -20.00
C ALA A 173 -13.79 -0.63 -19.23
N CYS A 174 -14.48 0.03 -18.32
CA CYS A 174 -15.57 -0.58 -17.54
C CYS A 174 -16.68 -1.14 -18.42
N LYS A 175 -17.04 -0.43 -19.50
CA LYS A 175 -18.05 -0.91 -20.46
C LYS A 175 -17.55 -2.17 -21.19
N LYS A 176 -16.37 -2.11 -21.82
CA LYS A 176 -15.78 -3.26 -22.55
C LYS A 176 -15.59 -4.48 -21.65
N LEU A 177 -15.09 -4.28 -20.40
CA LEU A 177 -14.90 -5.35 -19.45
C LEU A 177 -16.22 -6.00 -19.01
N THR A 178 -17.30 -5.20 -18.88
CA THR A 178 -18.63 -5.73 -18.58
C THR A 178 -19.15 -6.55 -19.77
N GLU A 179 -18.98 -6.08 -20.99
CA GLU A 179 -19.35 -6.81 -22.23
C GLU A 179 -18.54 -8.11 -22.38
N ALA A 180 -17.28 -8.13 -21.92
CA ALA A 180 -16.42 -9.31 -21.87
C ALA A 180 -16.78 -10.31 -20.74
N GLY A 181 -17.79 -10.01 -19.92
CA GLY A 181 -18.30 -10.91 -18.87
C GLY A 181 -17.75 -10.66 -17.47
N ALA A 182 -17.15 -9.47 -17.20
CA ALA A 182 -16.79 -9.11 -15.84
C ALA A 182 -18.04 -9.17 -14.92
N ARG A 183 -17.90 -9.86 -13.80
CA ARG A 183 -18.97 -9.88 -12.79
C ARG A 183 -19.21 -8.49 -12.20
N ARG A 184 -18.17 -7.67 -12.11
CA ARG A 184 -18.21 -6.25 -11.76
C ARG A 184 -17.04 -5.51 -12.42
N ALA A 185 -17.30 -4.31 -12.92
CA ALA A 185 -16.31 -3.32 -13.33
C ALA A 185 -16.76 -1.98 -12.74
N LEU A 186 -16.26 -1.62 -11.55
CA LEU A 186 -16.79 -0.52 -10.75
C LEU A 186 -15.70 0.53 -10.51
N LYS A 187 -16.02 1.78 -10.85
CA LYS A 187 -15.20 2.95 -10.52
C LYS A 187 -15.04 3.06 -9.00
N LEU A 188 -13.81 3.27 -8.56
CA LEU A 188 -13.48 3.44 -7.14
C LEU A 188 -13.60 4.91 -6.72
N PRO A 189 -13.95 5.21 -5.47
CA PRO A 189 -14.03 6.57 -4.93
C PRO A 189 -12.63 7.12 -4.61
N VAL A 190 -11.76 7.18 -5.62
CA VAL A 190 -10.39 7.71 -5.52
C VAL A 190 -10.19 8.81 -6.54
N GLY A 191 -9.41 9.82 -6.20
CA GLY A 191 -9.21 11.02 -7.00
C GLY A 191 -8.04 10.94 -7.99
N GLY A 192 -7.46 9.76 -8.24
CA GLY A 192 -6.31 9.65 -9.12
C GLY A 192 -6.05 8.24 -9.63
N ALA A 193 -5.33 8.15 -10.74
CA ALA A 193 -4.88 6.91 -11.36
C ALA A 193 -3.56 6.44 -10.77
N PHE A 194 -3.59 5.93 -9.53
CA PHE A 194 -2.42 5.41 -8.86
C PHE A 194 -1.84 4.20 -9.60
N HIS A 195 -0.52 4.00 -9.48
CA HIS A 195 0.19 2.90 -10.15
C HIS A 195 0.02 2.91 -11.67
N SER A 196 0.08 4.09 -12.28
CA SER A 196 -0.03 4.32 -13.71
C SER A 196 0.95 5.40 -14.19
N PRO A 197 1.20 5.54 -15.49
CA PRO A 197 2.03 6.62 -16.05
C PRO A 197 1.56 8.03 -15.66
N LEU A 198 0.28 8.22 -15.30
CA LEU A 198 -0.25 9.51 -14.85
C LEU A 198 0.30 9.97 -13.49
N MET A 199 0.97 9.06 -12.75
CA MET A 199 1.68 9.40 -11.51
C MET A 199 3.15 9.80 -11.72
N GLU A 200 3.62 9.92 -12.95
CA GLU A 200 5.02 10.29 -13.24
C GLU A 200 5.48 11.59 -12.56
N PRO A 201 4.68 12.68 -12.49
CA PRO A 201 5.07 13.87 -11.75
C PRO A 201 5.30 13.60 -10.25
N ALA A 202 4.47 12.74 -9.65
CA ALA A 202 4.61 12.35 -8.24
C ALA A 202 5.84 11.43 -8.05
N ARG A 203 6.10 10.53 -9.00
CA ARG A 203 7.28 9.65 -8.98
C ARG A 203 8.57 10.46 -8.97
N ALA A 204 8.72 11.41 -9.88
CA ALA A 204 9.91 12.24 -10.00
C ALA A 204 10.17 13.08 -8.73
N GLU A 205 9.11 13.60 -8.11
CA GLU A 205 9.22 14.35 -6.85
C GLU A 205 9.60 13.44 -5.67
N LEU A 206 9.06 12.22 -5.61
CA LEU A 206 9.39 11.23 -4.57
C LEU A 206 10.79 10.65 -4.75
N GLU A 207 11.23 10.38 -5.98
CA GLU A 207 12.57 9.87 -6.31
C GLU A 207 13.66 10.72 -5.69
N THR A 208 13.58 12.05 -5.81
CA THR A 208 14.52 12.98 -5.19
C THR A 208 14.63 12.80 -3.67
N ALA A 209 13.49 12.54 -3.01
CA ALA A 209 13.47 12.31 -1.57
C ALA A 209 14.04 10.92 -1.21
N ILE A 210 13.75 9.90 -2.02
CA ILE A 210 14.31 8.55 -1.84
C ILE A 210 15.82 8.58 -2.00
N ASP A 211 16.37 9.30 -2.99
CA ASP A 211 17.81 9.37 -3.28
C ASP A 211 18.64 9.86 -2.11
N ILE A 212 18.15 10.85 -1.38
CA ILE A 212 18.85 11.41 -0.22
C ILE A 212 18.56 10.68 1.09
N THR A 213 17.67 9.69 1.08
CA THR A 213 17.32 8.91 2.27
C THR A 213 18.28 7.73 2.44
N GLU A 214 18.76 7.51 3.67
CA GLU A 214 19.59 6.36 4.01
C GLU A 214 18.72 5.10 4.15
N PHE A 215 19.08 4.06 3.40
CA PHE A 215 18.53 2.70 3.57
C PHE A 215 19.59 1.82 4.21
N LYS A 216 19.18 0.95 5.13
CA LYS A 216 20.03 0.04 5.90
C LYS A 216 19.67 -1.41 5.59
N GLU A 217 20.51 -2.33 6.05
CA GLU A 217 20.14 -3.74 6.04
C GLU A 217 18.99 -4.01 7.02
N GLY A 218 17.98 -4.73 6.54
CA GLY A 218 16.83 -5.13 7.35
C GLY A 218 17.02 -6.50 8.02
N VAL A 219 16.13 -6.83 8.94
CA VAL A 219 16.19 -8.09 9.71
C VAL A 219 15.69 -9.32 8.94
N CYS A 220 14.98 -9.12 7.83
CA CYS A 220 14.43 -10.18 6.97
C CYS A 220 14.15 -9.62 5.57
N PRO A 221 14.01 -10.48 4.53
CA PRO A 221 13.69 -10.01 3.19
C PRO A 221 12.31 -9.31 3.11
N ILE A 222 12.25 -8.30 2.24
CA ILE A 222 11.01 -7.65 1.84
C ILE A 222 10.61 -8.12 0.43
N TYR A 223 9.32 -8.43 0.25
CA TYR A 223 8.73 -8.71 -1.07
C TYR A 223 8.15 -7.42 -1.61
N GLN A 224 8.79 -6.86 -2.65
CA GLN A 224 8.43 -5.55 -3.18
C GLN A 224 7.36 -5.65 -4.27
N ASN A 225 6.52 -4.61 -4.36
CA ASN A 225 5.33 -4.59 -5.22
C ASN A 225 5.66 -4.73 -6.71
N VAL A 226 6.79 -4.17 -7.16
CA VAL A 226 7.15 -4.13 -8.59
C VAL A 226 7.82 -5.40 -9.08
N THR A 227 8.44 -6.18 -8.20
CA THR A 227 9.17 -7.41 -8.54
C THR A 227 8.47 -8.67 -8.08
N ALA A 228 7.64 -8.57 -7.05
CA ALA A 228 6.99 -9.69 -6.37
C ALA A 228 7.98 -10.73 -5.80
N THR A 229 9.25 -10.37 -5.62
CA THR A 229 10.32 -11.25 -5.15
C THR A 229 10.94 -10.76 -3.85
N ALA A 230 11.60 -11.65 -3.13
CA ALA A 230 12.33 -11.37 -1.90
C ALA A 230 13.60 -10.56 -2.19
N ILE A 231 13.71 -9.38 -1.62
CA ILE A 231 14.88 -8.49 -1.76
C ILE A 231 15.45 -8.20 -0.38
N THR A 232 16.78 -8.17 -0.28
CA THR A 232 17.52 -7.80 0.95
C THR A 232 18.50 -6.67 0.73
N ASN A 233 18.91 -6.43 -0.52
CA ASN A 233 19.87 -5.39 -0.86
C ASN A 233 19.24 -3.99 -0.77
N PRO A 234 19.73 -3.07 0.08
CA PRO A 234 19.15 -1.74 0.27
C PRO A 234 19.10 -0.89 -1.00
N GLU A 235 20.10 -0.97 -1.87
CA GLU A 235 20.14 -0.20 -3.12
C GLU A 235 19.10 -0.70 -4.12
N GLU A 236 18.95 -2.03 -4.23
CA GLU A 236 17.90 -2.62 -5.07
C GLU A 236 16.49 -2.27 -4.56
N ILE A 237 16.29 -2.32 -3.22
CA ILE A 237 15.04 -1.88 -2.59
C ILE A 237 14.72 -0.43 -2.95
N LYS A 238 15.72 0.44 -2.88
CA LYS A 238 15.62 1.86 -3.21
C LYS A 238 15.19 2.07 -4.66
N GLU A 239 15.85 1.40 -5.60
CA GLU A 239 15.52 1.48 -7.03
C GLU A 239 14.12 0.97 -7.36
N ASN A 240 13.69 -0.11 -6.72
CA ASN A 240 12.34 -0.63 -6.89
C ASN A 240 11.27 0.31 -6.31
N LEU A 241 11.56 0.93 -5.16
CA LEU A 241 10.65 1.88 -4.52
C LEU A 241 10.41 3.14 -5.36
N LYS A 242 11.43 3.60 -6.12
CA LYS A 242 11.31 4.70 -7.09
C LYS A 242 10.30 4.39 -8.19
N LYS A 243 10.26 3.14 -8.65
CA LYS A 243 9.36 2.69 -9.73
C LYS A 243 7.92 2.46 -9.26
N GLN A 244 7.70 2.27 -7.96
CA GLN A 244 6.43 1.79 -7.41
C GLN A 244 5.21 2.64 -7.80
N LEU A 245 5.34 3.98 -7.85
CA LEU A 245 4.21 4.87 -8.11
C LEU A 245 3.64 4.77 -9.53
N THR A 246 4.46 4.38 -10.49
CA THR A 246 4.09 4.28 -11.90
C THR A 246 4.01 2.83 -12.40
N ALA A 247 4.36 1.87 -11.56
CA ALA A 247 4.31 0.45 -11.84
C ALA A 247 3.17 -0.26 -11.09
N SER A 248 2.74 -1.38 -11.61
CA SER A 248 1.69 -2.20 -10.99
C SER A 248 2.12 -2.78 -9.64
N VAL A 249 1.18 -2.88 -8.73
CA VAL A 249 1.30 -3.66 -7.50
C VAL A 249 1.02 -5.13 -7.82
N MET A 250 2.05 -5.96 -7.86
CA MET A 250 1.98 -7.38 -8.20
C MET A 250 1.65 -8.22 -6.95
N TRP A 251 0.53 -7.90 -6.27
CA TRP A 251 0.21 -8.50 -4.98
C TRP A 251 -0.12 -9.99 -5.06
N THR A 252 -0.83 -10.43 -6.11
CA THR A 252 -1.10 -11.85 -6.37
C THR A 252 0.21 -12.63 -6.48
N GLN A 253 1.13 -12.15 -7.31
CA GLN A 253 2.44 -12.76 -7.53
C GLN A 253 3.29 -12.72 -6.25
N THR A 254 3.23 -11.62 -5.49
CA THR A 254 3.87 -11.51 -4.17
C THR A 254 3.39 -12.60 -3.22
N MET A 255 2.08 -12.79 -3.07
CA MET A 255 1.53 -13.84 -2.22
C MET A 255 1.93 -15.25 -2.67
N GLN A 256 1.88 -15.50 -3.97
CA GLN A 256 2.28 -16.78 -4.56
C GLN A 256 3.77 -17.08 -4.32
N GLN A 257 4.64 -16.06 -4.51
CA GLN A 257 6.07 -16.22 -4.27
C GLN A 257 6.38 -16.46 -2.79
N MET A 258 5.75 -15.70 -1.87
CA MET A 258 5.91 -15.94 -0.43
C MET A 258 5.51 -17.35 -0.03
N ILE A 259 4.42 -17.89 -0.61
CA ILE A 259 3.98 -19.28 -0.37
C ILE A 259 5.00 -20.27 -0.92
N ALA A 260 5.51 -20.04 -2.13
CA ALA A 260 6.54 -20.88 -2.74
C ALA A 260 7.85 -20.89 -1.93
N ASP A 261 8.20 -19.76 -1.31
CA ASP A 261 9.36 -19.62 -0.44
C ASP A 261 9.14 -20.15 1.00
N GLY A 262 8.00 -20.82 1.25
CA GLY A 262 7.73 -21.53 2.49
C GLY A 262 6.95 -20.76 3.55
N LEU A 263 6.13 -19.76 3.14
CA LEU A 263 5.18 -19.10 4.03
C LEU A 263 4.22 -20.12 4.66
N SER A 264 4.15 -20.16 5.99
CA SER A 264 3.23 -21.01 6.75
C SER A 264 2.12 -20.23 7.47
N SER A 265 2.38 -18.99 7.84
CA SER A 265 1.39 -18.11 8.45
C SER A 265 1.63 -16.65 8.11
N VAL A 266 0.55 -15.88 8.02
CA VAL A 266 0.60 -14.43 7.75
C VAL A 266 -0.12 -13.65 8.83
N THR A 267 0.50 -12.56 9.30
CA THR A 267 -0.09 -11.61 10.23
C THR A 267 -0.21 -10.25 9.58
N GLU A 268 -1.42 -9.72 9.45
CA GLU A 268 -1.64 -8.35 8.98
C GLU A 268 -1.42 -7.37 10.12
N VAL A 269 -0.52 -6.40 9.92
CA VAL A 269 -0.11 -5.39 10.90
C VAL A 269 -0.58 -4.03 10.43
N GLY A 270 -1.67 -3.57 11.00
CA GLY A 270 -2.28 -2.31 10.59
C GLY A 270 -3.79 -2.31 10.76
N PRO A 271 -4.48 -1.27 10.29
CA PRO A 271 -5.92 -1.20 10.34
C PRO A 271 -6.57 -2.18 9.35
N GLY A 272 -7.69 -2.77 9.75
CA GLY A 272 -8.49 -3.64 8.89
C GLY A 272 -8.01 -5.09 8.78
N LYS A 273 -8.53 -5.81 7.77
CA LYS A 273 -8.29 -7.24 7.51
C LYS A 273 -8.27 -7.56 6.01
N VAL A 274 -7.88 -6.60 5.19
CA VAL A 274 -8.00 -6.70 3.73
C VAL A 274 -7.02 -7.74 3.18
N LEU A 275 -5.76 -7.67 3.58
CA LEU A 275 -4.72 -8.54 3.05
C LEU A 275 -4.92 -10.00 3.43
N GLN A 276 -5.41 -10.28 4.63
CA GLN A 276 -5.81 -11.64 5.04
C GLN A 276 -6.86 -12.22 4.08
N GLY A 277 -7.84 -11.40 3.68
CA GLY A 277 -8.84 -11.80 2.70
C GLY A 277 -8.27 -12.13 1.34
N LEU A 278 -7.24 -11.39 0.90
CA LEU A 278 -6.55 -11.64 -0.37
C LEU A 278 -5.71 -12.92 -0.31
N PHE A 279 -4.97 -13.16 0.76
CA PHE A 279 -4.23 -14.41 0.97
C PHE A 279 -5.15 -15.63 0.94
N LYS A 280 -6.33 -15.59 1.56
CA LYS A 280 -7.33 -16.66 1.53
C LYS A 280 -7.89 -16.95 0.13
N LYS A 281 -7.76 -16.02 -0.82
CA LYS A 281 -8.13 -16.25 -2.23
C LYS A 281 -7.03 -17.02 -2.98
N VAL A 282 -5.79 -16.91 -2.56
CA VAL A 282 -4.66 -17.65 -3.13
C VAL A 282 -4.52 -19.02 -2.47
N ASP A 283 -4.51 -19.06 -1.14
CA ASP A 283 -4.48 -20.31 -0.37
C ASP A 283 -5.45 -20.26 0.82
N ARG A 284 -6.52 -21.04 0.75
CA ARG A 284 -7.55 -21.12 1.80
C ARG A 284 -7.05 -21.77 3.10
N LYS A 285 -5.97 -22.54 3.02
CA LYS A 285 -5.40 -23.27 4.17
C LYS A 285 -4.38 -22.46 4.93
N LEU A 286 -3.89 -21.36 4.34
CA LEU A 286 -2.91 -20.51 4.98
C LEU A 286 -3.48 -19.90 6.26
N GLU A 287 -2.77 -20.10 7.37
CA GLU A 287 -3.10 -19.47 8.64
C GLU A 287 -2.93 -17.95 8.54
N SER A 288 -3.97 -17.20 8.88
CA SER A 288 -3.96 -15.74 8.80
C SER A 288 -4.56 -15.11 10.05
N SER A 289 -3.91 -14.07 10.56
CA SER A 289 -4.32 -13.33 11.75
C SER A 289 -4.11 -11.83 11.61
N SER A 290 -4.72 -11.05 12.50
CA SER A 290 -4.39 -9.63 12.69
C SER A 290 -3.44 -9.49 13.87
N ALA A 291 -2.48 -8.58 13.76
CA ALA A 291 -1.76 -8.12 14.93
C ALA A 291 -2.72 -7.32 15.83
N THR A 292 -2.71 -7.62 17.11
CA THR A 292 -3.45 -6.90 18.15
C THR A 292 -2.48 -6.44 19.23
N LEU A 293 -2.90 -5.50 20.06
CA LEU A 293 -2.19 -5.10 21.28
C LEU A 293 -1.96 -6.27 22.21
#